data_9d0b508dd55de128f7f3c674deeab599
#
_entry.id   9d0b508dd55de128f7f3c674deeab599
#
_cell.length_a   1.000
_cell.length_b   1.000
_cell.length_c   1.000
_cell.angle_alpha   90.00
_cell.angle_beta   90.00
_cell.angle_gamma   90.00
#
_symmetry.space_group_name_H-M   'P 1'
#
loop_
_entity.id
_entity.type
_entity.pdbx_description
1 polymer ?
#
loop_
_entity_poly.entity_id
_entity_poly.type
_entity_poly.pdbx_seq_one_letter_code
_entity_poly.pdbx_strand_id
1 'polypeptide(L)'
;MNKKIPKLLDCTLRDGGYYNAWDFSVDLINDYLEAMSAISVDYVELGFRSLEAGSFKGGCAYTTDNFIRKLNIPSNLKLGVMINASEIVNYKNGLVSALSKLFKPSSKSPVTLVRIACHMHEFESALPGCLWLKEMGYEVGINLMQIAERSKEEIEGAAYLASQHPIDVLYFADSMGSMSPDHTSNVIATLRRGWDGPLGIHTHD
;
A
#
# COMPACT_ATOMS: atom_id res chain seq x y z
N MET A 1 -27.55 -12.09 5.53
CA MET A 1 -26.12 -11.73 5.50
C MET A 1 -26.03 -10.35 4.86
N ASN A 2 -25.66 -9.31 5.59
CA ASN A 2 -25.36 -8.00 4.98
C ASN A 2 -24.10 -8.17 4.13
N LYS A 3 -24.23 -8.11 2.80
CA LYS A 3 -23.08 -8.05 1.90
C LYS A 3 -22.32 -6.76 2.22
N LYS A 4 -21.14 -6.86 2.82
CA LYS A 4 -20.23 -5.72 2.95
C LYS A 4 -19.85 -5.30 1.53
N ILE A 5 -20.09 -4.05 1.19
CA ILE A 5 -19.62 -3.47 -0.08
C ILE A 5 -18.10 -3.41 0.00
N PRO A 6 -17.38 -3.93 -1.02
CA PRO A 6 -15.92 -3.81 -1.04
C PRO A 6 -15.52 -2.33 -1.12
N LYS A 7 -14.43 -1.97 -0.47
CA LYS A 7 -13.82 -0.64 -0.62
C LYS A 7 -12.95 -0.62 -1.87
N LEU A 8 -12.98 0.51 -2.57
CA LEU A 8 -12.15 0.78 -3.72
C LEU A 8 -10.94 1.63 -3.32
N LEU A 9 -9.76 1.14 -3.68
CA LEU A 9 -8.50 1.88 -3.59
C LEU A 9 -7.97 2.02 -5.02
N ASP A 10 -7.91 3.24 -5.51
CA ASP A 10 -7.28 3.53 -6.79
C ASP A 10 -5.79 3.83 -6.60
N CYS A 11 -4.94 3.24 -7.44
CA CYS A 11 -3.49 3.41 -7.38
C CYS A 11 -2.89 3.82 -8.73
N THR A 12 -3.70 4.42 -9.61
CA THR A 12 -3.31 4.81 -10.98
C THR A 12 -2.03 5.65 -10.99
N LEU A 13 -1.92 6.67 -10.14
CA LEU A 13 -0.72 7.52 -10.11
C LEU A 13 0.50 6.78 -9.55
N ARG A 14 0.31 5.88 -8.59
CA ARG A 14 1.40 5.09 -8.05
C ARG A 14 1.93 4.10 -9.10
N ASP A 15 1.05 3.34 -9.75
CA ASP A 15 1.43 2.36 -10.78
C ASP A 15 1.83 3.03 -12.10
N GLY A 16 1.07 4.01 -12.57
CA GLY A 16 1.37 4.73 -13.80
C GLY A 16 2.69 5.50 -13.74
N GLY A 17 3.16 5.84 -12.55
CA GLY A 17 4.41 6.56 -12.35
C GLY A 17 5.67 5.83 -12.85
N TYR A 18 5.63 4.52 -13.04
CA TYR A 18 6.75 3.78 -13.64
C TYR A 18 7.07 4.22 -15.07
N TYR A 19 6.08 4.77 -15.81
CA TYR A 19 6.26 5.21 -17.19
C TYR A 19 6.86 6.62 -17.32
N ASN A 20 6.71 7.47 -16.29
CA ASN A 20 7.12 8.87 -16.34
C ASN A 20 7.95 9.33 -15.12
N ALA A 21 8.55 8.38 -14.40
CA ALA A 21 9.30 8.64 -13.17
C ALA A 21 8.47 9.36 -12.08
N TRP A 22 7.16 9.10 -12.02
CA TRP A 22 6.19 9.73 -11.09
C TRP A 22 6.12 11.26 -11.22
N ASP A 23 6.49 11.78 -12.39
CA ASP A 23 6.44 13.22 -12.68
C ASP A 23 5.11 13.59 -13.34
N PHE A 24 4.12 13.84 -12.52
CA PHE A 24 2.81 14.33 -12.92
C PHE A 24 2.68 15.82 -12.56
N SER A 25 2.05 16.61 -13.44
CA SER A 25 1.74 18.01 -13.12
C SER A 25 0.72 18.09 -11.98
N VAL A 26 0.79 19.16 -11.20
CA VAL A 26 -0.17 19.41 -10.12
C VAL A 26 -1.61 19.49 -10.65
N ASP A 27 -1.80 20.10 -11.82
CA ASP A 27 -3.12 20.22 -12.44
C ASP A 27 -3.69 18.86 -12.81
N LEU A 28 -2.89 17.97 -13.44
CA LEU A 28 -3.31 16.60 -13.75
C LEU A 28 -3.68 15.82 -12.48
N ILE A 29 -2.89 15.97 -11.40
CA ILE A 29 -3.20 15.29 -10.13
C ILE A 29 -4.52 15.81 -9.55
N ASN A 30 -4.76 17.12 -9.59
CA ASN A 30 -6.00 17.72 -9.09
C ASN A 30 -7.22 17.27 -9.88
N ASP A 31 -7.16 17.26 -11.22
CA ASP A 31 -8.23 16.78 -12.10
C ASP A 31 -8.54 15.30 -11.82
N TYR A 32 -7.49 14.49 -11.64
CA TYR A 32 -7.64 13.08 -11.28
C TYR A 32 -8.30 12.90 -9.90
N LEU A 33 -7.89 13.66 -8.89
CA LEU A 33 -8.48 13.59 -7.55
C LEU A 33 -9.96 13.98 -7.56
N GLU A 34 -10.33 15.00 -8.34
CA GLU A 34 -11.73 15.39 -8.53
C GLU A 34 -12.54 14.28 -9.20
N ALA A 35 -12.00 13.64 -10.24
CA ALA A 35 -12.65 12.50 -10.90
C ALA A 35 -12.85 11.31 -9.95
N MET A 36 -11.84 10.97 -9.13
CA MET A 36 -11.94 9.89 -8.14
C MET A 36 -12.97 10.21 -7.06
N SER A 37 -13.05 11.46 -6.64
CA SER A 37 -14.08 11.95 -5.72
C SER A 37 -15.48 11.81 -6.30
N ALA A 38 -15.67 12.17 -7.57
CA ALA A 38 -16.98 12.13 -8.25
C ALA A 38 -17.52 10.70 -8.38
N ILE A 39 -16.66 9.71 -8.57
CA ILE A 39 -17.03 8.28 -8.64
C ILE A 39 -17.00 7.57 -7.29
N SER A 40 -16.78 8.32 -6.19
CA SER A 40 -16.83 7.82 -4.82
C SER A 40 -15.84 6.69 -4.51
N VAL A 41 -14.61 6.81 -4.99
CA VAL A 41 -13.49 5.93 -4.58
C VAL A 41 -13.20 6.18 -3.09
N ASP A 42 -12.98 5.12 -2.32
CA ASP A 42 -12.72 5.23 -0.87
C ASP A 42 -11.31 5.73 -0.56
N TYR A 43 -10.31 5.27 -1.32
CA TYR A 43 -8.91 5.62 -1.14
C TYR A 43 -8.23 5.90 -2.47
N VAL A 44 -7.35 6.89 -2.48
CA VAL A 44 -6.40 7.13 -3.57
C VAL A 44 -4.99 6.96 -3.05
N GLU A 45 -4.26 6.00 -3.60
CA GLU A 45 -2.82 5.82 -3.34
C GLU A 45 -2.04 6.71 -4.31
N LEU A 46 -1.62 7.89 -3.83
CA LEU A 46 -0.99 8.92 -4.65
C LEU A 46 0.36 8.53 -5.24
N GLY A 47 1.11 7.68 -4.54
CA GLY A 47 2.44 7.30 -4.96
C GLY A 47 3.24 6.62 -3.86
N PHE A 48 4.54 6.63 -4.03
CA PHE A 48 5.46 6.09 -3.03
C PHE A 48 5.90 7.16 -2.01
N ARG A 49 6.37 6.69 -0.83
CA ARG A 49 7.28 7.41 0.05
C ARG A 49 8.61 6.68 0.07
N SER A 50 9.53 7.10 -0.81
CA SER A 50 10.83 6.47 -0.98
C SER A 50 11.92 7.25 -0.24
N LEU A 51 12.92 6.52 0.29
CA LEU A 51 14.15 7.08 0.84
C LEU A 51 15.20 7.30 -0.23
N GLU A 52 15.05 6.64 -1.38
CA GLU A 52 16.04 6.67 -2.46
C GLU A 52 15.99 7.98 -3.24
N ALA A 53 17.15 8.61 -3.40
CA ALA A 53 17.37 9.82 -4.16
C ALA A 53 18.51 9.59 -5.18
N GLY A 54 18.30 8.65 -6.14
CA GLY A 54 19.37 8.30 -7.11
C GLY A 54 19.29 9.08 -8.42
N SER A 55 18.12 9.14 -9.04
CA SER A 55 17.85 9.88 -10.28
C SER A 55 16.69 10.83 -10.06
N PHE A 56 16.43 11.74 -11.02
CA PHE A 56 15.24 12.58 -10.98
C PHE A 56 13.99 11.71 -10.94
N LYS A 57 13.11 12.03 -9.97
CA LYS A 57 11.75 11.49 -9.86
C LYS A 57 10.81 12.60 -9.44
N GLY A 58 9.58 12.55 -9.94
CA GLY A 58 8.53 13.52 -9.63
C GLY A 58 7.95 13.40 -8.23
N GLY A 59 6.99 14.27 -7.94
CA GLY A 59 6.40 14.42 -6.61
C GLY A 59 5.75 13.15 -6.05
N CYS A 60 5.14 12.34 -6.91
CA CYS A 60 4.45 11.09 -6.52
C CYS A 60 5.41 9.93 -6.21
N ALA A 61 6.73 10.03 -6.50
CA ALA A 61 7.72 9.07 -6.02
C ALA A 61 8.03 9.24 -4.53
N TYR A 62 7.85 10.43 -3.99
CA TYR A 62 8.17 10.77 -2.60
C TYR A 62 6.95 11.12 -1.77
N THR A 63 5.87 11.56 -2.38
CA THR A 63 4.55 11.91 -1.82
C THR A 63 4.66 12.50 -0.42
N THR A 64 5.53 13.53 -0.28
CA THR A 64 5.78 14.18 1.01
C THR A 64 4.55 14.95 1.47
N ASP A 65 4.40 15.15 2.79
CA ASP A 65 3.29 15.95 3.32
C ASP A 65 3.27 17.37 2.74
N ASN A 66 4.45 17.96 2.48
CA ASN A 66 4.55 19.29 1.87
C ASN A 66 4.10 19.28 0.39
N PHE A 67 4.35 18.20 -0.34
CA PHE A 67 3.83 18.04 -1.70
C PHE A 67 2.31 17.89 -1.68
N ILE A 68 1.79 17.00 -0.84
CA ILE A 68 0.35 16.74 -0.74
C ILE A 68 -0.43 18.01 -0.37
N ARG A 69 0.10 18.87 0.52
CA ARG A 69 -0.55 20.14 0.91
C ARG A 69 -0.67 21.18 -0.21
N LYS A 70 -0.03 20.96 -1.36
CA LYS A 70 -0.19 21.80 -2.56
C LYS A 70 -1.31 21.32 -3.47
N LEU A 71 -1.88 20.15 -3.21
CA LEU A 71 -2.94 19.54 -4.00
C LEU A 71 -4.31 19.94 -3.47
N ASN A 72 -5.29 20.00 -4.36
CA ASN A 72 -6.70 20.20 -4.03
C ASN A 72 -7.34 18.85 -3.69
N ILE A 73 -7.33 18.46 -2.42
CA ILE A 73 -7.83 17.15 -2.00
C ILE A 73 -9.29 17.26 -1.61
N PRO A 74 -10.22 16.58 -2.33
CA PRO A 74 -11.62 16.49 -1.93
C PRO A 74 -11.77 15.86 -0.55
N SER A 75 -12.66 16.41 0.29
CA SER A 75 -12.82 16.01 1.70
C SER A 75 -13.37 14.61 1.91
N ASN A 76 -13.99 14.02 0.89
CA ASN A 76 -14.51 12.65 0.91
C ASN A 76 -13.47 11.59 0.53
N LEU A 77 -12.29 11.99 0.03
CA LEU A 77 -11.21 11.06 -0.31
C LEU A 77 -10.28 10.83 0.86
N LYS A 78 -9.92 9.58 1.08
CA LYS A 78 -8.80 9.20 1.95
C LYS A 78 -7.54 8.97 1.12
N LEU A 79 -6.42 9.53 1.57
CA LEU A 79 -5.15 9.38 0.88
C LEU A 79 -4.33 8.22 1.42
N GLY A 80 -3.79 7.43 0.50
CA GLY A 80 -2.82 6.39 0.76
C GLY A 80 -1.46 6.70 0.14
N VAL A 81 -0.43 6.08 0.69
CA VAL A 81 0.92 6.01 0.12
C VAL A 81 1.46 4.60 0.27
N MET A 82 2.38 4.23 -0.62
CA MET A 82 3.08 2.96 -0.55
C MET A 82 4.54 3.17 -0.17
N ILE A 83 5.10 2.23 0.60
CA ILE A 83 6.54 2.10 0.86
C ILE A 83 7.00 0.70 0.50
N ASN A 84 8.25 0.55 0.09
CA ASN A 84 8.84 -0.75 -0.19
C ASN A 84 9.47 -1.33 1.07
N ALA A 85 9.17 -2.60 1.37
CA ALA A 85 9.77 -3.31 2.49
C ALA A 85 11.30 -3.33 2.40
N SER A 86 11.84 -3.58 1.20
CA SER A 86 13.29 -3.60 0.95
C SER A 86 14.00 -2.32 1.40
N GLU A 87 13.39 -1.14 1.17
CA GLU A 87 14.00 0.15 1.57
C GLU A 87 14.06 0.31 3.09
N ILE A 88 13.01 -0.11 3.81
CA ILE A 88 12.93 0.10 5.26
C ILE A 88 13.65 -0.98 6.05
N VAL A 89 13.60 -2.24 5.57
CA VAL A 89 14.24 -3.40 6.23
C VAL A 89 15.77 -3.31 6.08
N ASN A 90 16.26 -2.94 4.89
CA ASN A 90 17.70 -2.86 4.62
C ASN A 90 18.31 -1.48 4.94
N TYR A 91 17.53 -0.58 5.56
CA TYR A 91 18.07 0.74 5.89
C TYR A 91 19.19 0.64 6.92
N LYS A 92 20.33 1.25 6.62
CA LYS A 92 21.58 1.14 7.42
C LYS A 92 21.43 1.45 8.93
N ASN A 93 20.47 2.32 9.27
CA ASN A 93 20.20 2.73 10.65
C ASN A 93 18.97 2.03 11.25
N GLY A 94 18.48 0.97 10.60
CA GLY A 94 17.35 0.16 11.03
C GLY A 94 15.97 0.70 10.60
N LEU A 95 14.98 -0.18 10.63
CA LEU A 95 13.62 0.02 10.15
C LEU A 95 12.94 1.25 10.79
N VAL A 96 13.02 1.40 12.11
CA VAL A 96 12.40 2.54 12.83
C VAL A 96 12.99 3.87 12.37
N SER A 97 14.31 3.92 12.14
CA SER A 97 14.98 5.12 11.63
C SER A 97 14.53 5.45 10.20
N ALA A 98 14.34 4.43 9.35
CA ALA A 98 13.79 4.61 8.01
C ALA A 98 12.39 5.21 8.07
N LEU A 99 11.48 4.60 8.83
CA LEU A 99 10.10 5.05 8.98
C LEU A 99 10.00 6.46 9.58
N SER A 100 10.83 6.79 10.58
CA SER A 100 10.86 8.12 11.20
C SER A 100 11.29 9.23 10.24
N LYS A 101 12.02 8.91 9.17
CA LYS A 101 12.35 9.87 8.11
C LYS A 101 11.18 10.10 7.14
N LEU A 102 10.39 9.06 6.91
CA LEU A 102 9.29 9.08 5.94
C LEU A 102 7.99 9.61 6.55
N PHE A 103 7.77 9.41 7.85
CA PHE A 103 6.48 9.65 8.48
C PHE A 103 6.60 10.49 9.76
N LYS A 104 5.61 11.34 9.95
CA LYS A 104 5.25 12.01 11.21
C LYS A 104 4.01 11.33 11.79
N PRO A 105 3.59 11.62 13.04
CA PRO A 105 2.29 11.18 13.53
C PRO A 105 1.17 11.51 12.54
N SER A 106 0.22 10.59 12.34
CA SER A 106 -0.87 10.75 11.36
C SER A 106 -1.69 12.02 11.57
N SER A 107 -1.82 12.47 12.82
CA SER A 107 -2.47 13.74 13.17
C SER A 107 -1.80 14.99 12.56
N LYS A 108 -0.58 14.85 12.04
CA LYS A 108 0.19 15.93 11.38
C LYS A 108 0.38 15.70 9.89
N SER A 109 -0.15 14.60 9.35
CA SER A 109 -0.04 14.20 7.95
C SER A 109 -1.41 14.19 7.27
N PRO A 110 -1.53 14.54 5.99
CA PRO A 110 -2.76 14.36 5.23
C PRO A 110 -3.00 12.91 4.81
N VAL A 111 -2.03 12.01 5.03
CA VAL A 111 -2.12 10.59 4.69
C VAL A 111 -2.87 9.84 5.77
N THR A 112 -3.81 8.98 5.34
CA THR A 112 -4.58 8.09 6.21
C THR A 112 -4.04 6.66 6.20
N LEU A 113 -3.74 6.13 5.00
CA LEU A 113 -3.34 4.73 4.78
C LEU A 113 -1.87 4.66 4.36
N VAL A 114 -1.12 3.77 5.00
CA VAL A 114 0.21 3.38 4.55
C VAL A 114 0.18 1.91 4.17
N ARG A 115 0.59 1.59 2.92
CA ARG A 115 0.73 0.21 2.46
C ARG A 115 2.20 -0.13 2.32
N ILE A 116 2.60 -1.26 2.90
CA ILE A 116 3.96 -1.80 2.76
C ILE A 116 3.93 -2.87 1.67
N ALA A 117 4.58 -2.61 0.52
CA ALA A 117 4.78 -3.62 -0.51
C ALA A 117 5.97 -4.49 -0.15
N CYS A 118 5.79 -5.80 -0.12
CA CYS A 118 6.85 -6.73 0.23
C CYS A 118 6.78 -8.03 -0.58
N HIS A 119 7.94 -8.61 -0.84
CA HIS A 119 8.05 -10.00 -1.26
C HIS A 119 7.92 -10.94 -0.06
N MET A 120 7.65 -12.22 -0.32
CA MET A 120 7.47 -13.21 0.74
C MET A 120 8.67 -13.30 1.69
N HIS A 121 9.89 -13.21 1.18
CA HIS A 121 11.12 -13.28 1.99
C HIS A 121 11.37 -12.04 2.87
N GLU A 122 10.70 -10.92 2.59
CA GLU A 122 10.78 -9.67 3.37
C GLU A 122 9.66 -9.56 4.42
N PHE A 123 8.64 -10.41 4.29
CA PHE A 123 7.36 -10.24 4.98
C PHE A 123 7.53 -10.16 6.50
N GLU A 124 8.15 -11.18 7.10
CA GLU A 124 8.38 -11.22 8.55
C GLU A 124 9.19 -10.02 9.06
N SER A 125 10.23 -9.64 8.30
CA SER A 125 11.09 -8.50 8.64
C SER A 125 10.39 -7.14 8.50
N ALA A 126 9.31 -7.06 7.70
CA ALA A 126 8.52 -5.84 7.51
C ALA A 126 7.43 -5.65 8.59
N LEU A 127 6.99 -6.72 9.26
CA LEU A 127 5.89 -6.69 10.24
C LEU A 127 6.10 -5.71 11.41
N PRO A 128 7.33 -5.54 11.98
CA PRO A 128 7.57 -4.50 12.98
C PRO A 128 7.26 -3.08 12.48
N GLY A 129 7.36 -2.86 11.15
CA GLY A 129 6.98 -1.60 10.53
C GLY A 129 5.47 -1.33 10.60
N CYS A 130 4.65 -2.39 10.50
CA CYS A 130 3.21 -2.27 10.67
C CYS A 130 2.87 -1.80 12.10
N LEU A 131 3.49 -2.38 13.12
CA LEU A 131 3.29 -1.97 14.51
C LEU A 131 3.66 -0.50 14.71
N TRP A 132 4.85 -0.09 14.24
CA TRP A 132 5.29 1.29 14.37
C TRP A 132 4.33 2.28 13.69
N LEU A 133 3.86 1.99 12.49
CA LEU A 133 2.89 2.83 11.75
C LEU A 133 1.55 2.90 12.47
N LYS A 134 1.09 1.81 13.09
CA LYS A 134 -0.13 1.81 13.92
C LYS A 134 0.03 2.70 15.14
N GLU A 135 1.15 2.64 15.84
CA GLU A 135 1.47 3.51 16.98
C GLU A 135 1.51 4.99 16.58
N MET A 136 1.92 5.28 15.32
CA MET A 136 1.87 6.62 14.74
C MET A 136 0.47 7.05 14.27
N GLY A 137 -0.54 6.16 14.39
CA GLY A 137 -1.95 6.44 14.13
C GLY A 137 -2.43 6.24 12.70
N TYR A 138 -1.65 5.56 11.83
CA TYR A 138 -2.05 5.27 10.45
C TYR A 138 -2.97 4.05 10.35
N GLU A 139 -3.82 4.02 9.31
CA GLU A 139 -4.34 2.77 8.78
C GLU A 139 -3.19 2.05 8.06
N VAL A 140 -3.03 0.74 8.29
CA VAL A 140 -1.87 -0.01 7.79
C VAL A 140 -2.31 -1.19 6.95
N GLY A 141 -1.82 -1.24 5.71
CA GLY A 141 -1.92 -2.39 4.84
C GLY A 141 -0.55 -3.01 4.58
N ILE A 142 -0.50 -4.33 4.41
CA ILE A 142 0.67 -5.00 3.88
C ILE A 142 0.29 -5.71 2.58
N ASN A 143 1.09 -5.54 1.53
CA ASN A 143 0.81 -6.03 0.19
C ASN A 143 1.83 -7.09 -0.22
N LEU A 144 1.41 -8.35 -0.20
CA LEU A 144 2.21 -9.49 -0.67
C LEU A 144 2.27 -9.49 -2.19
N MET A 145 3.47 -9.22 -2.72
CA MET A 145 3.73 -9.24 -4.16
C MET A 145 3.97 -10.67 -4.65
N GLN A 146 3.68 -10.92 -5.94
CA GLN A 146 3.95 -12.19 -6.64
C GLN A 146 3.35 -13.41 -5.92
N ILE A 147 2.13 -13.27 -5.41
CA ILE A 147 1.48 -14.34 -4.63
C ILE A 147 1.19 -15.57 -5.48
N ALA A 148 0.99 -15.40 -6.80
CA ALA A 148 0.67 -16.49 -7.73
C ALA A 148 1.74 -17.58 -7.78
N GLU A 149 2.98 -17.25 -7.46
CA GLU A 149 4.13 -18.17 -7.51
C GLU A 149 4.41 -18.86 -6.16
N ARG A 150 3.58 -18.61 -5.13
CA ARG A 150 3.82 -19.12 -3.78
C ARG A 150 3.08 -20.41 -3.52
N SER A 151 3.68 -21.28 -2.70
CA SER A 151 3.03 -22.51 -2.23
C SER A 151 1.89 -22.17 -1.24
N LYS A 152 0.99 -23.14 -1.05
CA LYS A 152 -0.10 -22.97 -0.08
C LYS A 152 0.43 -22.78 1.34
N GLU A 153 1.49 -23.49 1.69
CA GLU A 153 2.16 -23.45 2.99
C GLU A 153 2.76 -22.07 3.26
N GLU A 154 3.41 -21.45 2.25
CA GLU A 154 3.94 -20.08 2.35
C GLU A 154 2.82 -19.07 2.54
N ILE A 155 1.73 -19.18 1.78
CA ILE A 155 0.58 -18.28 1.87
C ILE A 155 -0.12 -18.40 3.23
N GLU A 156 -0.34 -19.62 3.72
CA GLU A 156 -0.97 -19.89 5.02
C GLU A 156 -0.09 -19.38 6.17
N GLY A 157 1.22 -19.63 6.08
CA GLY A 157 2.21 -19.13 7.05
C GLY A 157 2.23 -17.59 7.12
N ALA A 158 2.23 -16.91 5.97
CA ALA A 158 2.16 -15.47 5.93
C ALA A 158 0.84 -14.92 6.52
N ALA A 159 -0.28 -15.56 6.22
CA ALA A 159 -1.58 -15.21 6.79
C ALA A 159 -1.60 -15.34 8.32
N TYR A 160 -1.04 -16.44 8.84
CA TYR A 160 -0.89 -16.65 10.29
C TYR A 160 0.00 -15.59 10.94
N LEU A 161 1.16 -15.29 10.34
CA LEU A 161 2.05 -14.24 10.85
C LEU A 161 1.36 -12.87 10.82
N ALA A 162 0.63 -12.54 9.74
CA ALA A 162 -0.14 -11.31 9.65
C ALA A 162 -1.14 -11.17 10.82
N SER A 163 -1.80 -12.26 11.22
CA SER A 163 -2.80 -12.26 12.29
C SER A 163 -2.23 -11.93 13.67
N GLN A 164 -0.92 -12.06 13.84
CA GLN A 164 -0.22 -11.74 15.10
C GLN A 164 0.21 -10.25 15.18
N HIS A 165 -0.07 -9.46 14.14
CA HIS A 165 0.36 -8.07 14.04
C HIS A 165 -0.82 -7.12 13.78
N PRO A 166 -0.73 -5.85 14.16
CA PRO A 166 -1.81 -4.89 14.03
C PRO A 166 -1.91 -4.35 12.59
N ILE A 167 -2.35 -5.20 11.69
CA ILE A 167 -2.58 -4.89 10.27
C ILE A 167 -4.08 -4.68 10.06
N ASP A 168 -4.47 -3.58 9.37
CA ASP A 168 -5.88 -3.32 9.08
C ASP A 168 -6.36 -4.08 7.85
N VAL A 169 -5.49 -4.25 6.83
CA VAL A 169 -5.81 -4.99 5.60
C VAL A 169 -4.59 -5.77 5.11
N LEU A 170 -4.77 -7.06 4.90
CA LEU A 170 -3.81 -7.89 4.19
C LEU A 170 -4.15 -7.88 2.70
N TYR A 171 -3.25 -7.32 1.88
CA TYR A 171 -3.38 -7.32 0.43
C TYR A 171 -2.51 -8.40 -0.18
N PHE A 172 -2.93 -8.90 -1.34
CA PHE A 172 -2.10 -9.69 -2.22
C PHE A 172 -2.19 -9.17 -3.66
N ALA A 173 -1.09 -9.30 -4.40
CA ALA A 173 -1.01 -8.79 -5.75
C ALA A 173 -0.82 -9.91 -6.77
N ASP A 174 -1.63 -9.85 -7.84
CA ASP A 174 -1.36 -10.53 -9.10
C ASP A 174 -0.37 -9.71 -9.92
N SER A 175 0.89 -9.72 -9.50
CA SER A 175 1.93 -8.84 -10.06
C SER A 175 2.24 -9.11 -11.53
N MET A 176 1.81 -10.23 -12.07
CA MET A 176 2.07 -10.66 -13.45
C MET A 176 0.81 -10.67 -14.33
N GLY A 177 -0.37 -10.32 -13.79
CA GLY A 177 -1.64 -10.42 -14.50
C GLY A 177 -1.99 -11.86 -14.94
N SER A 178 -1.54 -12.86 -14.16
CA SER A 178 -1.58 -14.29 -14.56
C SER A 178 -2.60 -15.13 -13.78
N MET A 179 -3.25 -14.55 -12.78
CA MET A 179 -4.17 -15.30 -11.92
C MET A 179 -5.55 -15.44 -12.56
N SER A 180 -5.99 -16.68 -12.76
CA SER A 180 -7.37 -16.94 -13.12
C SER A 180 -8.32 -16.70 -11.91
N PRO A 181 -9.64 -16.56 -12.13
CA PRO A 181 -10.61 -16.46 -11.03
C PRO A 181 -10.55 -17.63 -10.05
N ASP A 182 -10.32 -18.85 -10.54
CA ASP A 182 -10.19 -20.05 -9.70
C ASP A 182 -8.91 -20.00 -8.87
N HIS A 183 -7.79 -19.56 -9.46
CA HIS A 183 -6.53 -19.37 -8.74
C HIS A 183 -6.69 -18.31 -7.65
N THR A 184 -7.30 -17.16 -7.97
CA THR A 184 -7.61 -16.10 -7.00
C THR A 184 -8.47 -16.62 -5.85
N SER A 185 -9.51 -17.39 -6.15
CA SER A 185 -10.38 -18.00 -5.14
C SER A 185 -9.61 -18.95 -4.21
N ASN A 186 -8.67 -19.74 -4.76
CA ASN A 186 -7.81 -20.63 -3.99
C ASN A 186 -6.85 -19.87 -3.08
N VAL A 187 -6.25 -18.78 -3.56
CA VAL A 187 -5.38 -17.90 -2.74
C VAL A 187 -6.18 -17.29 -1.59
N ILE A 188 -7.38 -16.76 -1.86
CA ILE A 188 -8.26 -16.20 -0.82
C ILE A 188 -8.60 -17.29 0.21
N ALA A 189 -9.00 -18.47 -0.23
CA ALA A 189 -9.33 -19.59 0.67
C ALA A 189 -8.13 -20.01 1.54
N THR A 190 -6.91 -19.97 0.99
CA THR A 190 -5.69 -20.27 1.72
C THR A 190 -5.35 -19.20 2.74
N LEU A 191 -5.40 -17.92 2.36
CA LEU A 191 -5.21 -16.78 3.28
C LEU A 191 -6.20 -16.82 4.43
N ARG A 192 -7.46 -17.20 4.18
CA ARG A 192 -8.52 -17.30 5.19
C ARG A 192 -8.29 -18.38 6.24
N ARG A 193 -7.33 -19.28 6.07
CA ARG A 193 -6.98 -20.26 7.11
C ARG A 193 -6.20 -19.65 8.27
N GLY A 194 -5.48 -18.55 8.02
CA GLY A 194 -4.66 -17.87 9.02
C GLY A 194 -5.06 -16.40 9.28
N TRP A 195 -5.93 -15.81 8.44
CA TRP A 195 -6.29 -14.41 8.51
C TRP A 195 -7.81 -14.16 8.47
N ASP A 196 -8.37 -13.63 9.55
CA ASP A 196 -9.80 -13.29 9.68
C ASP A 196 -10.11 -11.81 9.36
N GLY A 197 -9.08 -10.97 9.26
CA GLY A 197 -9.20 -9.55 8.97
C GLY A 197 -9.60 -9.23 7.52
N PRO A 198 -9.71 -7.95 7.16
CA PRO A 198 -9.97 -7.52 5.78
C PRO A 198 -8.90 -8.02 4.82
N LEU A 199 -9.33 -8.51 3.63
CA LEU A 199 -8.45 -8.85 2.51
C LEU A 199 -8.65 -7.84 1.38
N GLY A 200 -7.56 -7.46 0.74
CA GLY A 200 -7.54 -6.70 -0.49
C GLY A 200 -6.83 -7.46 -1.61
N ILE A 201 -7.26 -7.24 -2.84
CA ILE A 201 -6.57 -7.74 -4.03
C ILE A 201 -6.11 -6.57 -4.89
N HIS A 202 -4.90 -6.68 -5.43
CA HIS A 202 -4.36 -5.77 -6.42
C HIS A 202 -4.11 -6.56 -7.70
N THR A 203 -4.85 -6.21 -8.75
CA THR A 203 -4.82 -6.95 -10.03
C THR A 203 -4.13 -6.13 -11.11
N HIS A 204 -3.44 -6.82 -12.00
CA HIS A 204 -2.97 -6.29 -13.28
C HIS A 204 -3.66 -7.02 -14.43
N ASP A 205 -3.73 -6.39 -15.59
CA ASP A 205 -4.20 -6.93 -16.87
C ASP A 205 -3.01 -7.23 -17.82
#